data_ea725fef36e9bb9b32677aa86b9164fa
#
_entry.id   ea725fef36e9bb9b32677aa86b9164fa
#
_cell.length_a   1.000
_cell.length_b   1.000
_cell.length_c   1.000
_cell.angle_alpha   90.00
_cell.angle_beta   90.00
_cell.angle_gamma   90.00
#
_symmetry.space_group_name_H-M   'P 1'
#
loop_
_entity.id
_entity.type
_entity.pdbx_description
1 polymer ?
#
loop_
_entity_poly.entity_id
_entity_poly.type
_entity_poly.pdbx_seq_one_letter_code
_entity_poly.pdbx_strand_id
1 'polypeptide(L)'
;MTRTWRLTAATVAIAVVSPLLPDVQANAGATPPAVTEFVVERLHYSIAARIRPLLVFWLSRSGVGDAVVTRRTAPGEASYSLLIGSDPERAPRRINRWGYIQEEISGAEAHLIGLMTESQEETVEQAQENLKTQAAGRHPFKVIRATVSSDRASSLVTTMTAPEDYTFRELETVLRLAVRDDMGGRSRVLPLQPGTRPGLLTALADAMHDSSRSPIRYVYDGRLYELRQTRLRHIPDMRIGGKSYGPAVAADFMISSTHDGTRTPFSMTYGTEGRFAEVPLKVSYQPRWWMQVELTIEDATDSSLLSDRAGR
;
A
#
# COMPACT_ATOMS: atom_id res chain seq x y z
N MET A 1 28.80 -7.13 50.11
CA MET A 1 29.09 -8.41 49.38
C MET A 1 29.14 -8.11 47.91
N THR A 2 30.29 -7.79 47.41
CA THR A 2 30.59 -7.36 46.02
C THR A 2 31.08 -8.58 45.22
N ARG A 3 30.33 -9.03 44.25
CA ARG A 3 30.73 -10.10 43.34
C ARG A 3 31.26 -9.49 42.03
N THR A 4 32.60 -9.53 41.91
CA THR A 4 33.36 -9.19 40.69
C THR A 4 33.27 -10.34 39.70
N TRP A 5 32.78 -10.11 38.49
CA TRP A 5 32.87 -11.03 37.37
C TRP A 5 34.11 -10.74 36.55
N ARG A 6 35.00 -11.72 36.47
CA ARG A 6 36.20 -11.73 35.62
C ARG A 6 35.79 -12.16 34.22
N LEU A 7 36.04 -11.31 33.24
CA LEU A 7 35.97 -11.64 31.80
C LEU A 7 37.28 -12.36 31.43
N THR A 8 37.14 -13.62 31.02
CA THR A 8 38.21 -14.40 30.38
C THR A 8 38.16 -14.19 28.89
N ALA A 9 39.19 -13.51 28.33
CA ALA A 9 39.38 -13.40 26.92
C ALA A 9 39.90 -14.70 26.32
N ALA A 10 39.16 -15.32 25.43
CA ALA A 10 39.59 -16.45 24.63
C ALA A 10 40.15 -15.94 23.30
N THR A 11 41.45 -16.06 23.16
CA THR A 11 42.17 -15.79 21.91
C THR A 11 41.95 -16.93 20.93
N VAL A 12 41.24 -16.70 19.84
CA VAL A 12 41.12 -17.70 18.76
C VAL A 12 42.19 -17.42 17.72
N ALA A 13 43.16 -18.32 17.64
CA ALA A 13 44.18 -18.31 16.60
C ALA A 13 43.56 -18.83 15.28
N ILE A 14 43.49 -17.97 14.26
CA ILE A 14 43.10 -18.38 12.91
C ILE A 14 44.32 -18.85 12.15
N ALA A 15 44.38 -20.16 11.93
CA ALA A 15 45.37 -20.79 11.03
C ALA A 15 44.92 -20.49 9.58
N VAL A 16 45.75 -19.71 8.86
CA VAL A 16 45.56 -19.49 7.41
C VAL A 16 46.10 -20.70 6.69
N VAL A 17 45.24 -21.57 6.23
CA VAL A 17 45.55 -22.64 5.27
C VAL A 17 45.25 -22.08 3.88
N SER A 18 46.29 -21.80 3.09
CA SER A 18 46.18 -21.45 1.68
C SER A 18 45.84 -22.72 0.88
N PRO A 19 44.71 -22.83 0.22
CA PRO A 19 44.49 -23.86 -0.80
C PRO A 19 45.10 -23.40 -2.13
N LEU A 20 45.92 -24.26 -2.71
CA LEU A 20 46.33 -24.22 -4.12
C LEU A 20 45.10 -24.10 -5.02
N LEU A 21 45.03 -23.01 -5.76
CA LEU A 21 43.98 -22.79 -6.77
C LEU A 21 44.20 -23.76 -7.95
N PRO A 22 43.24 -24.57 -8.35
CA PRO A 22 43.27 -25.20 -9.66
C PRO A 22 42.98 -24.16 -10.75
N ASP A 23 43.69 -24.27 -11.86
CA ASP A 23 43.52 -23.52 -13.09
C ASP A 23 42.04 -23.56 -13.51
N VAL A 24 41.32 -22.45 -13.33
CA VAL A 24 39.98 -22.28 -13.88
C VAL A 24 40.14 -21.87 -15.32
N GLN A 25 39.97 -22.84 -16.23
CA GLN A 25 39.75 -22.57 -17.66
C GLN A 25 38.57 -21.58 -17.75
N ALA A 26 38.86 -20.40 -18.29
CA ALA A 26 37.88 -19.37 -18.61
C ALA A 26 36.84 -19.96 -19.60
N ASN A 27 35.68 -20.31 -19.08
CA ASN A 27 34.53 -20.70 -19.86
C ASN A 27 33.94 -19.41 -20.49
N ALA A 28 34.47 -19.04 -21.67
CA ALA A 28 33.97 -17.94 -22.48
C ALA A 28 32.62 -18.37 -23.06
N GLY A 29 31.51 -17.94 -22.38
CA GLY A 29 30.17 -18.27 -22.89
C GLY A 29 29.02 -18.00 -21.93
N ALA A 30 29.25 -17.48 -20.73
CA ALA A 30 28.12 -17.03 -19.89
C ALA A 30 27.58 -15.72 -20.44
N THR A 31 26.51 -15.77 -21.24
CA THR A 31 25.69 -14.59 -21.53
C THR A 31 25.32 -13.95 -20.17
N PRO A 32 25.64 -12.64 -19.98
CA PRO A 32 25.22 -11.98 -18.74
C PRO A 32 23.72 -12.16 -18.56
N PRO A 33 23.23 -12.40 -17.35
CA PRO A 33 21.79 -12.54 -17.10
C PRO A 33 21.11 -11.31 -17.70
N ALA A 34 20.10 -11.55 -18.54
CA ALA A 34 19.32 -10.48 -19.14
C ALA A 34 18.81 -9.59 -18.01
N VAL A 35 19.21 -8.32 -18.01
CA VAL A 35 18.68 -7.35 -17.07
C VAL A 35 17.19 -7.27 -17.36
N THR A 36 16.38 -7.77 -16.45
CA THR A 36 14.92 -7.72 -16.57
C THR A 36 14.51 -6.25 -16.47
N GLU A 37 14.12 -5.67 -17.60
CA GLU A 37 13.69 -4.28 -17.65
C GLU A 37 12.28 -4.18 -17.07
N PHE A 38 12.16 -3.46 -15.95
CA PHE A 38 10.87 -3.18 -15.33
C PHE A 38 10.23 -1.96 -15.99
N VAL A 39 8.99 -2.12 -16.41
CA VAL A 39 8.13 -0.96 -16.69
C VAL A 39 7.65 -0.39 -15.37
N VAL A 40 8.03 0.85 -15.09
CA VAL A 40 7.65 1.54 -13.85
C VAL A 40 6.69 2.68 -14.19
N GLU A 41 5.50 2.61 -13.63
CA GLU A 41 4.50 3.66 -13.69
C GLU A 41 4.29 4.23 -12.29
N ARG A 42 4.35 5.55 -12.17
CA ARG A 42 4.12 6.25 -10.90
C ARG A 42 3.09 7.35 -11.11
N LEU A 43 1.98 7.26 -10.40
CA LEU A 43 0.84 8.14 -10.53
C LEU A 43 0.63 8.91 -9.23
N HIS A 44 0.41 10.21 -9.34
CA HIS A 44 0.14 11.10 -8.22
C HIS A 44 -1.34 11.49 -8.20
N TYR A 45 -1.88 11.60 -7.00
CA TYR A 45 -3.26 11.95 -6.76
C TYR A 45 -3.35 13.03 -5.69
N SER A 46 -4.19 14.02 -5.94
CA SER A 46 -4.61 14.97 -4.92
C SER A 46 -5.78 14.40 -4.13
N ILE A 47 -5.80 14.64 -2.83
CA ILE A 47 -6.88 14.23 -1.94
C ILE A 47 -7.76 15.42 -1.62
N ALA A 48 -9.07 15.26 -1.87
CA ALA A 48 -10.11 16.11 -1.34
C ALA A 48 -10.86 15.38 -0.22
N ALA A 49 -11.15 16.09 0.86
CA ALA A 49 -11.98 15.57 1.93
C ALA A 49 -13.28 16.37 2.06
N ARG A 50 -14.38 15.67 2.29
CA ARG A 50 -15.65 16.24 2.70
C ARG A 50 -15.96 15.73 4.10
N ILE A 51 -16.23 16.64 5.01
CA ILE A 51 -16.61 16.30 6.38
C ILE A 51 -17.98 16.90 6.67
N ARG A 52 -18.76 16.22 7.52
CA ARG A 52 -20.10 16.63 7.93
C ARG A 52 -20.12 16.91 9.44
N PRO A 53 -19.68 18.11 9.84
CA PRO A 53 -19.75 18.49 11.23
C PRO A 53 -21.21 18.67 11.66
N LEU A 54 -21.55 18.23 12.85
CA LEU A 54 -22.88 18.42 13.47
C LEU A 54 -24.08 17.96 12.62
N LEU A 55 -23.85 17.02 11.69
CA LEU A 55 -24.93 16.43 10.82
C LEU A 55 -25.64 17.40 9.86
N VAL A 56 -25.27 18.68 9.82
CA VAL A 56 -26.06 19.71 9.15
C VAL A 56 -25.66 19.91 7.69
N PHE A 57 -24.37 20.00 7.39
CA PHE A 57 -23.87 20.27 6.03
C PHE A 57 -22.48 19.69 5.79
N TRP A 58 -22.15 19.50 4.51
CA TRP A 58 -20.84 19.04 4.09
C TRP A 58 -19.88 20.20 3.89
N LEU A 59 -18.74 20.17 4.56
CA LEU A 59 -17.60 21.04 4.28
C LEU A 59 -16.63 20.30 3.36
N SER A 60 -16.32 20.88 2.22
CA SER A 60 -15.38 20.31 1.25
C SER A 60 -14.08 21.09 1.27
N ARG A 61 -12.95 20.38 1.27
CA ARG A 61 -11.62 20.96 1.16
C ARG A 61 -10.76 20.10 0.22
N SER A 62 -10.19 20.73 -0.81
CA SER A 62 -9.27 20.10 -1.75
C SER A 62 -7.83 20.21 -1.28
N GLY A 63 -6.96 19.33 -1.77
CA GLY A 63 -5.53 19.35 -1.47
C GLY A 63 -5.21 19.08 0.01
N VAL A 64 -6.04 18.32 0.70
CA VAL A 64 -5.85 18.00 2.12
C VAL A 64 -4.83 16.89 2.36
N GLY A 65 -4.30 16.32 1.30
CA GLY A 65 -3.32 15.24 1.33
C GLY A 65 -2.99 14.79 -0.08
N ASP A 66 -2.14 13.79 -0.17
CA ASP A 66 -1.65 13.26 -1.42
C ASP A 66 -1.68 11.72 -1.40
N ALA A 67 -1.77 11.11 -2.59
CA ALA A 67 -1.57 9.69 -2.74
C ALA A 67 -0.64 9.40 -3.93
N VAL A 68 0.10 8.29 -3.83
CA VAL A 68 0.99 7.82 -4.89
C VAL A 68 0.70 6.35 -5.12
N VAL A 69 0.38 6.02 -6.35
CA VAL A 69 0.28 4.63 -6.82
C VAL A 69 1.51 4.33 -7.65
N THR A 70 2.17 3.21 -7.36
CA THR A 70 3.29 2.73 -8.18
C THR A 70 2.96 1.33 -8.67
N ARG A 71 3.12 1.11 -9.98
CA ARG A 71 3.03 -0.20 -10.63
C ARG A 71 4.38 -0.50 -11.27
N ARG A 72 4.91 -1.70 -11.02
CA ARG A 72 6.10 -2.23 -11.69
C ARG A 72 5.74 -3.57 -12.27
N THR A 73 6.08 -3.79 -13.52
CA THR A 73 5.79 -5.05 -14.21
C THR A 73 6.99 -5.51 -15.01
N ALA A 74 7.29 -6.81 -14.90
CA ALA A 74 8.26 -7.52 -15.70
C ALA A 74 7.73 -8.93 -15.99
N PRO A 75 8.27 -9.67 -16.95
CA PRO A 75 7.85 -11.05 -17.20
C PRO A 75 7.91 -11.92 -15.95
N GLY A 76 6.76 -12.40 -15.48
CA GLY A 76 6.64 -13.24 -14.28
C GLY A 76 6.70 -12.51 -12.94
N GLU A 77 6.83 -11.20 -12.94
CA GLU A 77 6.90 -10.37 -11.73
C GLU A 77 5.99 -9.14 -11.84
N ALA A 78 5.34 -8.80 -10.76
CA ALA A 78 4.57 -7.57 -10.66
C ALA A 78 4.67 -7.00 -9.25
N SER A 79 4.68 -5.69 -9.12
CA SER A 79 4.60 -5.01 -7.83
C SER A 79 3.64 -3.84 -7.93
N TYR A 80 2.77 -3.76 -6.96
CA TYR A 80 1.80 -2.68 -6.81
C TYR A 80 2.00 -2.02 -5.46
N SER A 81 2.01 -0.70 -5.40
CA SER A 81 1.98 0.00 -4.13
C SER A 81 1.06 1.21 -4.15
N LEU A 82 0.44 1.46 -3.02
CA LEU A 82 -0.37 2.65 -2.75
C LEU A 82 0.13 3.29 -1.45
N LEU A 83 0.60 4.51 -1.55
CA LEU A 83 0.82 5.41 -0.43
C LEU A 83 -0.29 6.45 -0.42
N ILE A 84 -0.92 6.66 0.72
CA ILE A 84 -1.97 7.66 0.89
C ILE A 84 -1.81 8.35 2.24
N GLY A 85 -1.98 9.66 2.28
CA GLY A 85 -1.93 10.38 3.55
C GLY A 85 -2.51 11.78 3.51
N SER A 86 -3.07 12.20 4.64
CA SER A 86 -3.45 13.60 4.86
C SER A 86 -2.21 14.42 5.22
N ASP A 87 -2.21 15.67 4.78
CA ASP A 87 -1.23 16.67 5.18
C ASP A 87 -1.82 17.45 6.37
N PRO A 88 -1.26 17.33 7.60
CA PRO A 88 -1.82 17.99 8.77
C PRO A 88 -1.89 19.51 8.67
N GLU A 89 -1.05 20.13 7.85
CA GLU A 89 -1.09 21.59 7.64
C GLU A 89 -2.29 22.01 6.79
N ARG A 90 -2.68 21.16 5.85
CA ARG A 90 -3.76 21.39 4.90
C ARG A 90 -5.07 20.70 5.28
N ALA A 91 -5.00 19.61 6.03
CA ALA A 91 -6.17 18.83 6.43
C ALA A 91 -7.04 19.57 7.45
N PRO A 92 -8.37 19.41 7.41
CA PRO A 92 -9.25 19.93 8.44
C PRO A 92 -8.84 19.45 9.82
N ARG A 93 -8.73 20.39 10.77
CA ARG A 93 -8.40 20.10 12.17
C ARG A 93 -7.07 19.36 12.36
N ARG A 94 -6.14 19.52 11.45
CA ARG A 94 -4.82 18.90 11.48
C ARG A 94 -4.86 17.36 11.53
N ILE A 95 -5.89 16.76 10.94
CA ILE A 95 -5.99 15.29 10.87
C ILE A 95 -4.74 14.74 10.19
N ASN A 96 -4.00 13.89 10.91
CA ASN A 96 -2.85 13.16 10.41
C ASN A 96 -3.19 11.67 10.32
N ARG A 97 -3.49 11.21 9.11
CA ARG A 97 -3.80 9.81 8.81
C ARG A 97 -3.08 9.41 7.54
N TRP A 98 -2.45 8.26 7.57
CA TRP A 98 -1.74 7.73 6.43
C TRP A 98 -1.83 6.21 6.40
N GLY A 99 -1.62 5.67 5.21
CA GLY A 99 -1.61 4.26 4.94
C GLY A 99 -0.68 3.92 3.79
N TYR A 100 -0.17 2.71 3.81
CA TYR A 100 0.64 2.14 2.76
C TYR A 100 0.27 0.68 2.54
N ILE A 101 0.20 0.29 1.29
CA ILE A 101 0.05 -1.11 0.89
C ILE A 101 1.06 -1.36 -0.23
N GLN A 102 1.77 -2.48 -0.14
CA GLN A 102 2.64 -2.98 -1.21
C GLN A 102 2.38 -4.47 -1.39
N GLU A 103 2.29 -4.89 -2.63
CA GLU A 103 2.10 -6.27 -3.06
C GLU A 103 3.17 -6.58 -4.11
N GLU A 104 4.09 -7.49 -3.79
CA GLU A 104 5.13 -7.98 -4.68
C GLU A 104 4.82 -9.41 -5.05
N ILE A 105 4.68 -9.68 -6.35
CA ILE A 105 4.30 -10.97 -6.89
C ILE A 105 5.46 -11.49 -7.71
N SER A 106 5.93 -12.69 -7.39
CA SER A 106 6.99 -13.38 -8.12
C SER A 106 6.58 -14.84 -8.33
N GLY A 107 6.24 -15.19 -9.55
CA GLY A 107 5.75 -16.53 -9.88
C GLY A 107 4.48 -16.91 -9.10
N ALA A 108 4.58 -17.94 -8.23
CA ALA A 108 3.47 -18.46 -7.44
C ALA A 108 3.40 -17.89 -6.02
N GLU A 109 4.30 -16.99 -5.66
CA GLU A 109 4.39 -16.41 -4.32
C GLU A 109 4.21 -14.90 -4.38
N ALA A 110 3.60 -14.33 -3.33
CA ALA A 110 3.48 -12.89 -3.17
C ALA A 110 3.84 -12.47 -1.75
N HIS A 111 4.52 -11.34 -1.65
CA HIS A 111 4.86 -10.69 -0.39
C HIS A 111 4.08 -9.39 -0.24
N LEU A 112 3.46 -9.20 0.91
CA LEU A 112 2.64 -8.04 1.19
C LEU A 112 3.15 -7.29 2.41
N ILE A 113 3.16 -5.97 2.30
CA ILE A 113 3.40 -5.06 3.42
C ILE A 113 2.22 -4.09 3.48
N GLY A 114 1.62 -3.96 4.66
CA GLY A 114 0.59 -2.96 4.94
C GLY A 114 0.99 -2.14 6.15
N LEU A 115 0.82 -0.83 6.04
CA LEU A 115 0.95 0.11 7.16
C LEU A 115 -0.32 0.95 7.23
N MET A 116 -0.88 1.11 8.40
CA MET A 116 -2.12 1.87 8.56
C MET A 116 -2.18 2.53 9.94
N THR A 117 -2.39 3.84 9.97
CA THR A 117 -2.78 4.52 11.21
C THR A 117 -4.17 4.06 11.62
N GLU A 118 -4.32 3.63 12.86
CA GLU A 118 -5.62 3.22 13.39
C GLU A 118 -6.47 4.42 13.76
N SER A 119 -7.75 4.34 13.47
CA SER A 119 -8.76 5.31 13.86
C SER A 119 -9.99 4.54 14.35
N GLN A 120 -10.37 4.78 15.59
CA GLN A 120 -11.56 4.15 16.20
C GLN A 120 -12.70 5.15 16.38
N GLU A 121 -12.47 6.40 16.00
CA GLU A 121 -13.44 7.47 16.22
C GLU A 121 -14.67 7.30 15.31
N GLU A 122 -15.85 7.39 15.93
CA GLU A 122 -17.14 7.30 15.21
C GLU A 122 -17.64 8.68 14.76
N THR A 123 -17.20 9.75 15.42
CA THR A 123 -17.60 11.13 15.11
C THR A 123 -16.39 12.05 14.91
N VAL A 124 -16.66 13.25 14.33
CA VAL A 124 -15.62 14.29 14.14
C VAL A 124 -15.14 14.81 15.49
N GLU A 125 -16.05 14.94 16.46
CA GLU A 125 -15.78 15.44 17.80
C GLU A 125 -14.89 14.47 18.56
N GLN A 126 -15.15 13.16 18.46
CA GLN A 126 -14.29 12.12 19.04
C GLN A 126 -12.90 12.14 18.41
N ALA A 127 -12.82 12.27 17.07
CA ALA A 127 -11.54 12.40 16.40
C ALA A 127 -10.73 13.61 16.88
N GLN A 128 -11.40 14.73 17.16
CA GLN A 128 -10.75 15.92 17.75
C GLN A 128 -10.29 15.72 19.19
N GLU A 129 -11.14 15.12 20.02
CA GLU A 129 -10.80 14.88 21.41
C GLU A 129 -9.63 13.91 21.52
N ASN A 130 -9.63 12.86 20.72
CA ASN A 130 -8.52 11.91 20.67
C ASN A 130 -7.21 12.58 20.19
N LEU A 131 -7.27 13.52 19.24
CA LEU A 131 -6.10 14.31 18.86
C LEU A 131 -5.56 15.19 19.98
N LYS A 132 -6.43 15.71 20.86
CA LYS A 132 -6.03 16.50 22.04
C LYS A 132 -5.50 15.63 23.18
N THR A 133 -6.08 14.45 23.36
CA THR A 133 -5.78 13.53 24.46
C THR A 133 -4.71 12.50 24.12
N GLN A 134 -4.29 12.37 22.88
CA GLN A 134 -3.08 11.64 22.49
C GLN A 134 -1.82 12.32 23.05
N ALA A 135 -1.87 12.48 24.36
CA ALA A 135 -0.96 13.24 25.22
C ALA A 135 0.40 12.57 25.40
N ALA A 136 0.97 11.98 24.41
CA ALA A 136 2.33 11.43 24.52
C ALA A 136 3.12 11.51 23.23
N GLY A 137 2.70 12.32 22.26
CA GLY A 137 3.47 12.52 21.03
C GLY A 137 3.70 11.26 20.21
N ARG A 138 2.79 10.26 20.28
CA ARG A 138 2.92 9.01 19.54
C ARG A 138 1.59 8.54 18.95
N HIS A 139 1.63 8.20 17.66
CA HIS A 139 0.51 7.60 16.94
C HIS A 139 0.65 6.09 16.83
N PRO A 140 -0.34 5.30 17.28
CA PRO A 140 -0.35 3.87 16.98
C PRO A 140 -0.65 3.62 15.51
N PHE A 141 0.05 2.64 14.95
CA PHE A 141 -0.21 2.15 13.60
C PHE A 141 -0.02 0.65 13.54
N LYS A 142 -0.73 0.00 12.63
CA LYS A 142 -0.55 -1.41 12.33
C LYS A 142 0.47 -1.59 11.23
N VAL A 143 1.30 -2.62 11.42
CA VAL A 143 2.18 -3.20 10.41
C VAL A 143 1.65 -4.59 10.10
N ILE A 144 1.38 -4.84 8.83
CA ILE A 144 0.92 -6.13 8.32
C ILE A 144 2.00 -6.63 7.38
N ARG A 145 2.53 -7.82 7.65
CA ARG A 145 3.41 -8.52 6.71
C ARG A 145 2.73 -9.84 6.36
N ALA A 146 2.71 -10.20 5.10
CA ALA A 146 2.16 -11.48 4.70
C ALA A 146 2.94 -12.09 3.54
N THR A 147 2.99 -13.42 3.54
CA THR A 147 3.42 -14.23 2.40
C THR A 147 2.22 -15.03 1.95
N VAL A 148 1.93 -14.97 0.66
CA VAL A 148 0.78 -15.64 0.04
C VAL A 148 1.27 -16.59 -1.03
N SER A 149 0.91 -17.85 -0.91
CA SER A 149 1.12 -18.89 -1.92
C SER A 149 -0.23 -19.33 -2.51
N SER A 150 -0.22 -20.28 -3.42
CA SER A 150 -1.43 -20.75 -4.11
C SER A 150 -2.48 -21.38 -3.19
N ASP A 151 -2.07 -21.92 -2.04
CA ASP A 151 -2.89 -22.71 -1.12
C ASP A 151 -3.05 -22.09 0.28
N ARG A 152 -2.21 -21.12 0.63
CA ARG A 152 -2.22 -20.51 1.97
C ARG A 152 -1.68 -19.08 1.98
N ALA A 153 -2.12 -18.31 2.97
CA ALA A 153 -1.52 -17.06 3.36
C ALA A 153 -1.01 -17.13 4.80
N SER A 154 0.22 -16.68 5.04
CA SER A 154 0.78 -16.50 6.37
C SER A 154 0.93 -15.00 6.61
N SER A 155 0.41 -14.49 7.70
CA SER A 155 0.48 -13.06 8.02
C SER A 155 0.93 -12.83 9.45
N LEU A 156 1.69 -11.76 9.65
CA LEU A 156 2.10 -11.24 10.96
C LEU A 156 1.58 -9.81 11.08
N VAL A 157 0.81 -9.55 12.13
CA VAL A 157 0.25 -8.23 12.44
C VAL A 157 0.86 -7.73 13.73
N THR A 158 1.50 -6.57 13.67
CA THR A 158 2.18 -5.91 14.78
C THR A 158 1.63 -4.51 14.95
N THR A 159 1.45 -4.05 16.18
CA THR A 159 1.14 -2.63 16.46
C THR A 159 2.43 -1.92 16.87
N MET A 160 2.71 -0.81 16.23
CA MET A 160 3.84 0.07 16.49
C MET A 160 3.36 1.46 16.85
N THR A 161 4.28 2.32 17.30
CA THR A 161 4.00 3.72 17.53
C THR A 161 5.01 4.59 16.79
N ALA A 162 4.51 5.60 16.08
CA ALA A 162 5.33 6.64 15.44
C ALA A 162 5.25 7.95 16.24
N PRO A 163 6.25 8.84 16.15
CA PRO A 163 6.14 10.21 16.61
C PRO A 163 4.90 10.91 16.04
N GLU A 164 4.34 11.86 16.78
CA GLU A 164 3.10 12.55 16.38
C GLU A 164 3.25 13.41 15.12
N ASP A 165 4.44 13.94 14.92
CA ASP A 165 4.82 14.74 13.76
C ASP A 165 5.09 13.90 12.49
N TYR A 166 5.15 12.57 12.60
CA TYR A 166 5.31 11.72 11.42
C TYR A 166 4.06 11.76 10.56
N THR A 167 4.28 12.11 9.30
CA THR A 167 3.27 12.14 8.26
C THR A 167 3.55 11.04 7.24
N PHE A 168 2.75 10.96 6.19
CA PHE A 168 3.03 10.05 5.07
C PHE A 168 4.38 10.32 4.38
N ARG A 169 5.01 11.48 4.60
CA ARG A 169 6.32 11.83 4.02
C ARG A 169 7.46 11.08 4.68
N GLU A 170 7.34 10.77 5.97
CA GLU A 170 8.33 10.00 6.75
C GLU A 170 8.13 8.48 6.63
N LEU A 171 7.17 8.05 5.81
CA LEU A 171 6.78 6.65 5.68
C LEU A 171 7.93 5.73 5.29
N GLU A 172 8.87 6.18 4.47
CA GLU A 172 10.05 5.38 4.10
C GLU A 172 10.89 4.99 5.33
N THR A 173 11.00 5.89 6.32
CA THR A 173 11.65 5.60 7.59
C THR A 173 10.87 4.57 8.39
N VAL A 174 9.53 4.67 8.41
CA VAL A 174 8.65 3.71 9.08
C VAL A 174 8.71 2.34 8.40
N LEU A 175 8.74 2.29 7.08
CA LEU A 175 8.90 1.05 6.31
C LEU A 175 10.19 0.31 6.67
N ARG A 176 11.31 1.01 6.76
CA ARG A 176 12.60 0.41 7.16
C ARG A 176 12.55 -0.19 8.56
N LEU A 177 11.81 0.41 9.47
CA LEU A 177 11.59 -0.15 10.81
C LEU A 177 10.63 -1.33 10.79
N ALA A 178 9.61 -1.27 9.94
CA ALA A 178 8.58 -2.29 9.84
C ALA A 178 9.05 -3.62 9.21
N VAL A 179 10.15 -3.61 8.46
CA VAL A 179 10.71 -4.79 7.78
C VAL A 179 11.65 -5.60 8.70
N ARG A 180 11.96 -5.13 9.91
CA ARG A 180 12.85 -5.85 10.84
C ARG A 180 12.23 -7.19 11.26
N ASP A 181 13.02 -8.24 11.22
CA ASP A 181 12.58 -9.63 11.51
C ASP A 181 12.30 -9.89 13.00
N ASP A 182 12.84 -9.06 13.89
CA ASP A 182 12.74 -9.21 15.36
C ASP A 182 11.41 -8.70 15.95
N MET A 183 10.46 -8.30 15.10
CA MET A 183 9.21 -7.73 15.55
C MET A 183 8.21 -8.81 15.94
N GLY A 184 7.90 -8.86 17.23
CA GLY A 184 6.80 -9.68 17.74
C GLY A 184 5.45 -9.24 17.17
N GLY A 185 4.48 -10.17 17.13
CA GLY A 185 3.15 -9.84 16.61
C GLY A 185 2.20 -11.04 16.67
N ARG A 186 0.99 -10.82 16.17
CA ARG A 186 -0.01 -11.88 16.03
C ARG A 186 0.14 -12.56 14.68
N SER A 187 0.57 -13.81 14.68
CA SER A 187 0.63 -14.62 13.46
C SER A 187 -0.73 -15.25 13.16
N ARG A 188 -1.06 -15.36 11.88
CA ARG A 188 -2.22 -16.08 11.35
C ARG A 188 -1.84 -16.82 10.09
N VAL A 189 -2.40 -18.03 9.96
CA VAL A 189 -2.32 -18.82 8.74
C VAL A 189 -3.74 -19.07 8.24
N LEU A 190 -3.98 -18.81 6.97
CA LEU A 190 -5.26 -18.92 6.32
C LEU A 190 -5.14 -19.85 5.11
N PRO A 191 -5.90 -20.95 5.03
CA PRO A 191 -5.98 -21.77 3.82
C PRO A 191 -6.72 -20.97 2.74
N LEU A 192 -6.23 -21.05 1.50
CA LEU A 192 -6.78 -20.33 0.37
C LEU A 192 -7.47 -21.27 -0.62
N GLN A 193 -8.48 -20.75 -1.26
CA GLN A 193 -9.12 -21.40 -2.40
C GLN A 193 -8.42 -20.99 -3.70
N PRO A 194 -8.39 -21.84 -4.72
CA PRO A 194 -7.88 -21.48 -6.03
C PRO A 194 -8.51 -20.19 -6.56
N GLY A 195 -7.69 -19.33 -7.17
CA GLY A 195 -8.13 -18.04 -7.70
C GLY A 195 -8.22 -16.91 -6.68
N THR A 196 -7.88 -17.13 -5.41
CA THR A 196 -7.74 -16.05 -4.43
C THR A 196 -6.53 -15.19 -4.78
N ARG A 197 -6.73 -13.86 -4.85
CA ARG A 197 -5.66 -12.90 -5.13
C ARG A 197 -4.82 -12.60 -3.88
N PRO A 198 -3.53 -12.31 -4.03
CA PRO A 198 -2.67 -12.06 -2.88
C PRO A 198 -3.09 -10.84 -2.06
N GLY A 199 -3.62 -9.78 -2.71
CA GLY A 199 -4.00 -8.58 -2.00
C GLY A 199 -5.06 -7.75 -2.71
N LEU A 200 -5.38 -6.60 -2.13
CA LEU A 200 -6.39 -5.66 -2.63
C LEU A 200 -5.99 -5.03 -3.96
N LEU A 201 -4.71 -4.63 -4.11
CA LEU A 201 -4.28 -3.91 -5.32
C LEU A 201 -4.30 -4.85 -6.52
N THR A 202 -3.87 -6.10 -6.35
CA THR A 202 -3.99 -7.15 -7.38
C THR A 202 -5.44 -7.43 -7.72
N ALA A 203 -6.33 -7.52 -6.72
CA ALA A 203 -7.76 -7.72 -6.97
C ALA A 203 -8.40 -6.55 -7.72
N LEU A 204 -7.97 -5.31 -7.44
CA LEU A 204 -8.41 -4.12 -8.16
C LEU A 204 -7.89 -4.10 -9.60
N ALA A 205 -6.63 -4.47 -9.82
CA ALA A 205 -6.05 -4.57 -11.16
C ALA A 205 -6.86 -5.57 -12.03
N ASP A 206 -7.16 -6.75 -11.48
CA ASP A 206 -8.01 -7.72 -12.15
C ASP A 206 -9.42 -7.20 -12.44
N ALA A 207 -10.04 -6.51 -11.48
CA ALA A 207 -11.38 -5.95 -11.66
C ALA A 207 -11.44 -4.84 -12.71
N MET A 208 -10.34 -4.13 -12.96
CA MET A 208 -10.23 -3.15 -14.04
C MET A 208 -9.99 -3.82 -15.40
N HIS A 209 -9.22 -4.90 -15.40
CA HIS A 209 -8.92 -5.68 -16.61
C HIS A 209 -10.13 -6.47 -17.10
N ASP A 210 -10.78 -7.19 -16.19
CA ASP A 210 -11.96 -8.02 -16.49
C ASP A 210 -13.21 -7.40 -15.88
N SER A 211 -14.06 -6.85 -16.75
CA SER A 211 -15.38 -6.30 -16.35
C SER A 211 -16.40 -7.38 -15.96
N SER A 212 -15.97 -8.64 -15.81
CA SER A 212 -16.83 -9.68 -15.25
C SER A 212 -17.26 -9.26 -13.84
N ARG A 213 -18.54 -9.32 -13.54
CA ARG A 213 -19.08 -8.95 -12.22
C ARG A 213 -18.88 -10.05 -11.17
N SER A 214 -18.02 -11.01 -11.46
CA SER A 214 -17.71 -12.10 -10.55
C SER A 214 -16.94 -11.57 -9.35
N PRO A 215 -17.27 -12.01 -8.13
CA PRO A 215 -16.53 -11.60 -6.95
C PRO A 215 -15.09 -12.08 -7.01
N ILE A 216 -14.15 -11.20 -6.69
CA ILE A 216 -12.72 -11.50 -6.61
C ILE A 216 -12.34 -11.61 -5.13
N ARG A 217 -11.86 -12.78 -4.72
CA ARG A 217 -11.36 -12.99 -3.36
C ARG A 217 -9.92 -12.55 -3.24
N TYR A 218 -9.58 -11.93 -2.11
CA TYR A 218 -8.22 -11.52 -1.82
C TYR A 218 -7.93 -11.57 -0.32
N VAL A 219 -6.64 -11.55 0.03
CA VAL A 219 -6.17 -11.58 1.42
C VAL A 219 -5.73 -10.18 1.85
N TYR A 220 -6.10 -9.80 3.06
CA TYR A 220 -5.56 -8.63 3.74
C TYR A 220 -5.64 -8.82 5.26
N ASP A 221 -4.63 -8.36 6.03
CA ASP A 221 -4.61 -8.48 7.50
C ASP A 221 -4.87 -9.92 8.01
N GLY A 222 -4.38 -10.95 7.28
CA GLY A 222 -4.61 -12.35 7.62
C GLY A 222 -6.09 -12.76 7.59
N ARG A 223 -6.90 -12.08 6.81
CA ARG A 223 -8.33 -12.32 6.60
C ARG A 223 -8.64 -12.39 5.12
N LEU A 224 -9.74 -13.05 4.81
CA LEU A 224 -10.27 -13.15 3.45
C LEU A 224 -11.33 -12.08 3.23
N TYR A 225 -11.24 -11.41 2.11
CA TYR A 225 -12.18 -10.40 1.63
C TYR A 225 -12.67 -10.76 0.25
N GLU A 226 -13.81 -10.19 -0.12
CA GLU A 226 -14.39 -10.29 -1.44
C GLU A 226 -14.60 -8.89 -2.01
N LEU A 227 -14.02 -8.63 -3.18
CA LEU A 227 -14.24 -7.42 -3.98
C LEU A 227 -15.30 -7.75 -5.03
N ARG A 228 -16.37 -6.99 -5.07
CA ARG A 228 -17.44 -7.14 -6.07
C ARG A 228 -17.70 -5.81 -6.77
N GLN A 229 -17.72 -5.83 -8.08
CA GLN A 229 -18.21 -4.73 -8.89
C GLN A 229 -19.75 -4.79 -8.93
N THR A 230 -20.41 -3.72 -8.48
CA THR A 230 -21.88 -3.71 -8.34
C THR A 230 -22.58 -2.93 -9.45
N ARG A 231 -21.92 -1.89 -9.96
CA ARG A 231 -22.45 -1.05 -11.04
C ARG A 231 -21.30 -0.64 -11.96
N LEU A 232 -21.62 -0.44 -13.25
CA LEU A 232 -20.67 -0.03 -14.25
C LEU A 232 -21.32 0.95 -15.22
N ARG A 233 -20.65 2.04 -15.55
CA ARG A 233 -21.09 3.05 -16.51
C ARG A 233 -19.92 3.50 -17.37
N HIS A 234 -20.06 3.42 -18.68
CA HIS A 234 -19.07 3.93 -19.63
C HIS A 234 -19.13 5.46 -19.74
N ILE A 235 -17.99 6.10 -19.85
CA ILE A 235 -17.79 7.53 -20.04
C ILE A 235 -16.97 7.68 -21.32
N PRO A 236 -17.53 8.26 -22.41
CA PRO A 236 -16.81 8.37 -23.69
C PRO A 236 -15.56 9.24 -23.63
N ASP A 237 -15.57 10.30 -22.81
CA ASP A 237 -14.43 11.20 -22.60
C ASP A 237 -14.44 11.69 -21.15
N MET A 238 -13.53 11.15 -20.35
CA MET A 238 -13.37 11.57 -18.95
C MET A 238 -12.55 12.84 -18.89
N ARG A 239 -13.10 13.86 -18.24
CA ARG A 239 -12.43 15.15 -18.06
C ARG A 239 -12.22 15.48 -16.59
N ILE A 240 -11.00 15.90 -16.25
CA ILE A 240 -10.61 16.34 -14.91
C ILE A 240 -9.81 17.63 -15.05
N GLY A 241 -10.23 18.70 -14.36
CA GLY A 241 -9.55 20.00 -14.43
C GLY A 241 -9.45 20.57 -15.85
N GLY A 242 -10.42 20.24 -16.75
CA GLY A 242 -10.40 20.66 -18.15
C GLY A 242 -9.56 19.79 -19.09
N LYS A 243 -8.75 18.87 -18.58
CA LYS A 243 -7.94 17.92 -19.35
C LYS A 243 -8.74 16.66 -19.66
N SER A 244 -8.64 16.15 -20.90
CA SER A 244 -9.22 14.87 -21.33
C SER A 244 -8.28 13.71 -21.00
N TYR A 245 -8.85 12.63 -20.47
CA TYR A 245 -8.19 11.35 -20.18
C TYR A 245 -8.70 10.23 -21.09
N GLY A 246 -9.56 10.57 -22.06
CA GLY A 246 -10.14 9.62 -23.00
C GLY A 246 -11.28 8.78 -22.42
N PRO A 247 -11.61 7.65 -23.06
CA PRO A 247 -12.67 6.76 -22.59
C PRO A 247 -12.36 6.18 -21.23
N ALA A 248 -13.39 6.08 -20.39
CA ALA A 248 -13.27 5.59 -19.04
C ALA A 248 -14.51 4.79 -18.60
N VAL A 249 -14.36 4.07 -17.51
CA VAL A 249 -15.44 3.38 -16.82
C VAL A 249 -15.55 3.90 -15.39
N ALA A 250 -16.76 4.34 -15.02
CA ALA A 250 -17.10 4.57 -13.62
C ALA A 250 -17.76 3.32 -13.06
N ALA A 251 -17.17 2.77 -12.02
CA ALA A 251 -17.63 1.54 -11.38
C ALA A 251 -17.82 1.75 -9.86
N ASP A 252 -18.91 1.15 -9.33
CA ASP A 252 -19.13 1.04 -7.91
C ASP A 252 -18.67 -0.33 -7.45
N PHE A 253 -17.95 -0.36 -6.33
CA PHE A 253 -17.40 -1.56 -5.74
C PHE A 253 -17.88 -1.75 -4.33
N MET A 254 -17.92 -3.01 -3.90
CA MET A 254 -18.17 -3.43 -2.54
C MET A 254 -17.08 -4.37 -2.07
N ILE A 255 -16.37 -3.99 -1.03
CA ILE A 255 -15.49 -4.88 -0.27
C ILE A 255 -16.31 -5.50 0.84
N SER A 256 -16.30 -6.84 0.95
CA SER A 256 -16.97 -7.56 2.01
C SER A 256 -15.95 -8.40 2.78
N SER A 257 -15.91 -8.24 4.10
CA SER A 257 -15.14 -9.13 4.97
C SER A 257 -15.89 -10.43 5.15
N THR A 258 -15.23 -11.57 4.88
CA THR A 258 -15.84 -12.89 5.10
C THR A 258 -15.85 -13.28 6.57
N HIS A 259 -15.11 -12.56 7.42
CA HIS A 259 -14.97 -12.86 8.85
C HIS A 259 -16.11 -12.29 9.71
N ASP A 260 -16.45 -11.02 9.48
CA ASP A 260 -17.41 -10.27 10.31
C ASP A 260 -18.57 -9.69 9.50
N GLY A 261 -18.61 -9.92 8.19
CA GLY A 261 -19.65 -9.44 7.30
C GLY A 261 -19.60 -7.92 7.04
N THR A 262 -18.58 -7.22 7.52
CA THR A 262 -18.42 -5.77 7.28
C THR A 262 -18.37 -5.49 5.78
N ARG A 263 -19.10 -4.46 5.35
CA ARG A 263 -19.19 -4.03 3.95
C ARG A 263 -18.69 -2.60 3.81
N THR A 264 -17.79 -2.41 2.83
CA THR A 264 -17.20 -1.11 2.54
C THR A 264 -17.43 -0.75 1.08
N PRO A 265 -18.37 0.17 0.77
CA PRO A 265 -18.57 0.64 -0.57
C PRO A 265 -17.54 1.70 -0.95
N PHE A 266 -17.13 1.71 -2.22
CA PHE A 266 -16.38 2.80 -2.84
C PHE A 266 -16.69 2.86 -4.34
N SER A 267 -16.36 3.98 -4.96
CA SER A 267 -16.50 4.17 -6.41
C SER A 267 -15.14 4.50 -7.00
N MET A 268 -14.88 3.98 -8.19
CA MET A 268 -13.65 4.27 -8.93
C MET A 268 -13.98 4.54 -10.40
N THR A 269 -13.35 5.56 -10.96
CA THR A 269 -13.35 5.79 -12.41
C THR A 269 -11.95 5.49 -12.92
N TYR A 270 -11.83 4.63 -13.91
CA TYR A 270 -10.55 4.23 -14.51
C TYR A 270 -10.61 4.32 -16.03
N GLY A 271 -9.46 4.60 -16.65
CA GLY A 271 -9.33 4.66 -18.09
C GLY A 271 -9.41 3.29 -18.73
N THR A 272 -9.89 3.21 -19.97
CA THR A 272 -10.03 1.96 -20.72
C THR A 272 -9.11 1.86 -21.92
N GLU A 273 -8.51 2.97 -22.35
CA GLU A 273 -7.70 3.01 -23.58
C GLU A 273 -6.46 3.89 -23.43
N GLY A 274 -5.48 3.66 -24.30
CA GLY A 274 -4.26 4.45 -24.39
C GLY A 274 -3.38 4.34 -23.13
N ARG A 275 -2.68 5.42 -22.80
CA ARG A 275 -1.75 5.47 -21.66
C ARG A 275 -2.45 5.38 -20.30
N PHE A 276 -3.75 5.59 -20.26
CA PHE A 276 -4.55 5.53 -19.05
C PHE A 276 -5.39 4.24 -18.94
N ALA A 277 -5.16 3.26 -19.82
CA ALA A 277 -5.81 1.96 -19.69
C ALA A 277 -5.51 1.33 -18.34
N GLU A 278 -6.54 0.90 -17.63
CA GLU A 278 -6.46 0.31 -16.27
C GLU A 278 -5.81 1.24 -15.22
N VAL A 279 -5.87 2.55 -15.44
CA VAL A 279 -5.39 3.56 -14.49
C VAL A 279 -6.58 4.16 -13.75
N PRO A 280 -6.60 4.11 -12.40
CA PRO A 280 -7.58 4.85 -11.62
C PRO A 280 -7.44 6.36 -11.87
N LEU A 281 -8.49 7.01 -12.37
CA LEU A 281 -8.51 8.45 -12.61
C LEU A 281 -9.12 9.21 -11.44
N LYS A 282 -10.09 8.57 -10.79
CA LYS A 282 -10.80 9.12 -9.63
C LYS A 282 -11.25 7.99 -8.72
N VAL A 283 -11.04 8.12 -7.42
CA VAL A 283 -11.55 7.18 -6.41
C VAL A 283 -12.32 7.97 -5.36
N SER A 284 -13.50 7.51 -5.01
CA SER A 284 -14.32 8.09 -3.94
C SER A 284 -14.63 7.02 -2.90
N TYR A 285 -14.31 7.31 -1.67
CA TYR A 285 -14.44 6.40 -0.54
C TYR A 285 -15.02 7.13 0.67
N GLN A 286 -15.94 6.49 1.38
CA GLN A 286 -16.55 7.01 2.59
C GLN A 286 -16.18 6.13 3.79
N PRO A 287 -15.02 6.38 4.44
CA PRO A 287 -14.57 5.58 5.57
C PRO A 287 -15.49 5.70 6.79
N ARG A 288 -16.17 6.82 6.92
CA ARG A 288 -17.13 7.10 7.99
C ARG A 288 -18.34 7.84 7.42
N TRP A 289 -19.48 7.72 8.04
CA TRP A 289 -20.72 8.41 7.62
C TRP A 289 -20.58 9.95 7.57
N TRP A 290 -19.64 10.49 8.32
CA TRP A 290 -19.34 11.92 8.40
C TRP A 290 -18.14 12.38 7.56
N MET A 291 -17.42 11.44 6.91
CA MET A 291 -16.23 11.73 6.12
C MET A 291 -16.26 11.01 4.78
N GLN A 292 -16.08 11.74 3.72
CA GLN A 292 -15.86 11.24 2.37
C GLN A 292 -14.47 11.71 1.89
N VAL A 293 -13.73 10.81 1.30
CA VAL A 293 -12.40 11.06 0.70
C VAL A 293 -12.50 10.83 -0.78
N GLU A 294 -11.94 11.75 -1.55
CA GLU A 294 -11.87 11.66 -3.00
C GLU A 294 -10.42 11.83 -3.44
N LEU A 295 -9.90 10.86 -4.18
CA LEU A 295 -8.61 10.91 -4.84
C LEU A 295 -8.86 11.26 -6.30
N THR A 296 -8.11 12.22 -6.82
CA THR A 296 -8.18 12.62 -8.23
C THR A 296 -6.78 12.64 -8.78
N ILE A 297 -6.58 11.99 -9.92
CA ILE A 297 -5.27 11.94 -10.57
C ILE A 297 -4.78 13.36 -10.87
N GLU A 298 -3.53 13.63 -10.51
CA GLU A 298 -2.79 14.79 -10.97
C GLU A 298 -2.04 14.44 -12.25
N ASP A 299 -1.55 15.43 -12.97
CA ASP A 299 -0.78 15.15 -14.17
C ASP A 299 0.39 14.23 -13.85
N ALA A 300 0.45 13.10 -14.53
CA ALA A 300 1.63 12.27 -14.56
C ALA A 300 2.77 13.11 -15.15
N THR A 301 3.51 13.79 -14.30
CA THR A 301 4.73 14.49 -14.69
C THR A 301 5.68 13.44 -15.21
N ASP A 302 6.22 13.65 -16.39
CA ASP A 302 7.10 12.74 -17.12
C ASP A 302 8.00 11.91 -16.21
N SER A 303 7.96 10.61 -16.38
CA SER A 303 8.81 9.61 -15.71
C SER A 303 10.32 9.81 -15.94
N SER A 304 10.71 10.82 -16.70
CA SER A 304 12.11 11.10 -17.08
C SER A 304 12.97 11.76 -16.00
N LEU A 305 12.38 12.23 -14.89
CA LEU A 305 13.16 12.98 -13.87
C LEU A 305 13.73 12.14 -12.73
N LEU A 306 13.58 10.83 -12.72
CA LEU A 306 14.07 9.97 -11.64
C LEU A 306 15.29 9.09 -11.99
N SER A 307 15.80 9.12 -13.23
CA SER A 307 17.03 8.40 -13.58
C SER A 307 18.32 9.07 -13.06
N ASP A 308 18.27 10.33 -12.59
CA ASP A 308 19.48 11.12 -12.31
C ASP A 308 19.87 11.24 -10.83
N ARG A 309 19.18 10.58 -9.90
CA ARG A 309 19.54 10.63 -8.46
C ARG A 309 20.02 9.34 -7.83
N ALA A 310 20.14 8.25 -8.58
CA ALA A 310 20.68 6.98 -8.08
C ALA A 310 22.19 6.80 -8.33
N GLY A 311 22.88 7.86 -8.77
CA GLY A 311 24.30 7.82 -9.13
C GLY A 311 25.12 8.95 -8.50
N ARG A 312 25.02 9.18 -7.18
CA ARG A 312 26.07 9.93 -6.43
C ARG A 312 26.14 9.44 -5.01
#